data_9aa5f580b52ffecfd005fba2153bd95c
#
_entry.id   9aa5f580b52ffecfd005fba2153bd95c
#
_cell.length_a   1.000
_cell.length_b   1.000
_cell.length_c   1.000
_cell.angle_alpha   90.00
_cell.angle_beta   90.00
_cell.angle_gamma   90.00
#
_symmetry.space_group_name_H-M   'P 1'
#
loop_
_entity.id
_entity.type
_entity.pdbx_description
1 polymer ?
#
loop_
_entity_poly.entity_id
_entity_poly.type
_entity_poly.pdbx_seq_one_letter_code
_entity_poly.pdbx_strand_id
1 'polypeptide(L)'
;MFEVTTERPDARGFFGDYGGRYVPEVLMPALIELERAYGVARTDATFAAAYATLLREVVGRPSILYEAKRLSAELGLRVLLKREDLNHTGAHKINNTLGQALICQRMGKRRVIAETGAGQHGVATATACALFGFTCIVYMGAEDMRRQALNVERMRLLGATIVPVTSGTRTLKDAMNEALRDWVTNVASTYYMVGSA
;
A
#
# COMPACT_ATOMS: atom_id res chain seq x y z
N MET A 1 -4.56 -22.60 -22.22
CA MET A 1 -4.46 -21.13 -22.42
C MET A 1 -5.40 -20.54 -21.37
N PHE A 2 -4.83 -19.94 -20.30
CA PHE A 2 -5.67 -19.31 -19.28
C PHE A 2 -6.16 -17.99 -19.86
N GLU A 3 -7.46 -17.87 -20.07
CA GLU A 3 -8.11 -16.60 -20.38
C GLU A 3 -7.94 -15.71 -19.15
N VAL A 4 -7.08 -14.71 -19.25
CA VAL A 4 -7.02 -13.65 -18.22
C VAL A 4 -8.29 -12.83 -18.41
N THR A 5 -9.32 -13.14 -17.64
CA THR A 5 -10.51 -12.32 -17.60
C THR A 5 -10.11 -10.95 -17.03
N THR A 6 -10.20 -9.91 -17.86
CA THR A 6 -10.04 -8.50 -17.45
C THR A 6 -11.29 -8.01 -16.71
N GLU A 7 -12.15 -8.91 -16.28
CA GLU A 7 -13.40 -8.61 -15.60
C GLU A 7 -13.13 -8.10 -14.18
N ARG A 8 -13.90 -7.11 -13.79
CA ARG A 8 -13.92 -6.58 -12.43
C ARG A 8 -14.60 -7.59 -11.52
N PRO A 9 -14.30 -7.59 -10.21
CA PRO A 9 -15.02 -8.47 -9.30
C PRO A 9 -16.52 -8.16 -9.31
N ASP A 10 -17.33 -9.19 -9.11
CA ASP A 10 -18.78 -9.05 -8.90
C ASP A 10 -19.10 -8.28 -7.59
N ALA A 11 -20.38 -8.06 -7.31
CA ALA A 11 -20.81 -7.36 -6.10
C ALA A 11 -20.41 -8.07 -4.78
N ARG A 12 -20.04 -9.34 -4.83
CA ARG A 12 -19.55 -10.12 -3.69
C ARG A 12 -18.02 -10.17 -3.63
N GLY A 13 -17.32 -9.58 -4.62
CA GLY A 13 -15.86 -9.55 -4.70
C GLY A 13 -15.24 -10.76 -5.40
N PHE A 14 -16.01 -11.51 -6.20
CA PHE A 14 -15.50 -12.68 -6.94
C PHE A 14 -15.14 -12.33 -8.37
N PHE A 15 -14.07 -12.95 -8.85
CA PHE A 15 -13.62 -13.01 -10.24
C PHE A 15 -13.90 -14.44 -10.75
N GLY A 16 -15.13 -14.72 -11.19
CA GLY A 16 -15.57 -16.09 -11.47
C GLY A 16 -15.56 -16.96 -10.21
N ASP A 17 -14.80 -18.03 -10.22
CA ASP A 17 -14.66 -18.96 -9.09
C ASP A 17 -13.68 -18.50 -8.00
N TYR A 18 -12.98 -17.39 -8.19
CA TYR A 18 -11.92 -16.90 -7.32
C TYR A 18 -12.28 -15.57 -6.67
N GLY A 19 -11.64 -15.27 -5.54
CA GLY A 19 -11.86 -14.02 -4.82
C GLY A 19 -12.88 -14.16 -3.69
N GLY A 20 -13.60 -13.08 -3.40
CA GLY A 20 -14.53 -12.97 -2.27
C GLY A 20 -14.01 -12.08 -1.16
N ARG A 21 -14.72 -12.05 -0.02
CA ARG A 21 -14.42 -11.21 1.15
C ARG A 21 -14.32 -12.09 2.39
N TYR A 22 -13.08 -12.37 2.78
CA TYR A 22 -12.79 -13.27 3.92
C TYR A 22 -12.14 -12.48 5.05
N VAL A 23 -12.98 -11.69 5.74
CA VAL A 23 -12.55 -10.89 6.90
C VAL A 23 -13.48 -11.21 8.10
N PRO A 24 -13.05 -10.92 9.34
CA PRO A 24 -13.95 -10.96 10.48
C PRO A 24 -15.21 -10.12 10.23
N GLU A 25 -16.37 -10.64 10.61
CA GLU A 25 -17.68 -10.03 10.33
C GLU A 25 -17.77 -8.58 10.84
N VAL A 26 -17.12 -8.28 11.95
CA VAL A 26 -17.01 -6.92 12.53
C VAL A 26 -16.35 -5.90 11.58
N LEU A 27 -15.55 -6.34 10.62
CA LEU A 27 -14.91 -5.48 9.63
C LEU A 27 -15.75 -5.26 8.36
N MET A 28 -16.82 -6.01 8.16
CA MET A 28 -17.67 -5.88 6.97
C MET A 28 -18.22 -4.45 6.76
N PRO A 29 -18.68 -3.72 7.80
CA PRO A 29 -19.12 -2.34 7.62
C PRO A 29 -18.01 -1.42 7.08
N ALA A 30 -16.76 -1.59 7.54
CA ALA A 30 -15.61 -0.81 7.08
C ALA A 30 -15.26 -1.10 5.62
N LEU A 31 -15.36 -2.37 5.20
CA LEU A 31 -15.13 -2.74 3.79
C LEU A 31 -16.24 -2.19 2.89
N ILE A 32 -17.49 -2.19 3.32
CA ILE A 32 -18.61 -1.60 2.57
C ILE A 32 -18.43 -0.09 2.45
N GLU A 33 -17.99 0.59 3.52
CA GLU A 33 -17.66 2.02 3.50
C GLU A 33 -16.54 2.31 2.49
N LEU A 34 -15.46 1.53 2.51
CA LEU A 34 -14.34 1.65 1.58
C LEU A 34 -14.77 1.40 0.13
N GLU A 35 -15.55 0.36 -0.13
CA GLU A 35 -16.05 0.03 -1.46
C GLU A 35 -16.89 1.16 -2.05
N ARG A 36 -17.79 1.76 -1.26
CA ARG A 36 -18.56 2.93 -1.67
C ARG A 36 -17.68 4.13 -1.98
N ALA A 37 -16.72 4.44 -1.10
CA ALA A 37 -15.79 5.55 -1.29
C ALA A 37 -14.95 5.34 -2.56
N TYR A 38 -14.44 4.14 -2.79
CA TYR A 38 -13.71 3.80 -4.00
C TYR A 38 -14.59 3.84 -5.25
N GLY A 39 -15.82 3.30 -5.17
CA GLY A 39 -16.77 3.32 -6.27
C GLY A 39 -17.07 4.73 -6.78
N VAL A 40 -17.23 5.69 -5.87
CA VAL A 40 -17.38 7.13 -6.21
C VAL A 40 -16.07 7.70 -6.75
N ALA A 41 -14.94 7.45 -6.07
CA ALA A 41 -13.64 8.02 -6.45
C ALA A 41 -13.22 7.62 -7.87
N ARG A 42 -13.39 6.37 -8.25
CA ARG A 42 -12.93 5.86 -9.56
C ARG A 42 -13.68 6.45 -10.77
N THR A 43 -14.84 7.03 -10.57
CA THR A 43 -15.64 7.69 -11.62
C THR A 43 -15.54 9.21 -11.58
N ASP A 44 -14.84 9.75 -10.58
CA ASP A 44 -14.68 11.19 -10.38
C ASP A 44 -13.41 11.71 -11.08
N ALA A 45 -13.60 12.59 -12.05
CA ALA A 45 -12.50 13.22 -12.78
C ALA A 45 -11.56 14.03 -11.88
N THR A 46 -12.06 14.61 -10.78
CA THR A 46 -11.23 15.38 -9.85
C THR A 46 -10.30 14.46 -9.05
N PHE A 47 -10.77 13.26 -8.68
CA PHE A 47 -9.92 12.24 -8.06
C PHE A 47 -8.83 11.77 -9.03
N ALA A 48 -9.21 11.46 -10.26
CA ALA A 48 -8.26 11.01 -11.28
C ALA A 48 -7.18 12.07 -11.55
N ALA A 49 -7.56 13.35 -11.66
CA ALA A 49 -6.62 14.46 -11.84
C ALA A 49 -5.68 14.63 -10.64
N ALA A 50 -6.21 14.60 -9.41
CA ALA A 50 -5.41 14.70 -8.19
C ALA A 50 -4.41 13.55 -8.10
N TYR A 51 -4.84 12.31 -8.36
CA TYR A 51 -3.97 11.15 -8.34
C TYR A 51 -2.89 11.22 -9.43
N ALA A 52 -3.25 11.61 -10.66
CA ALA A 52 -2.30 11.80 -11.75
C ALA A 52 -1.24 12.87 -11.41
N THR A 53 -1.64 13.94 -10.75
CA THR A 53 -0.72 14.98 -10.25
C THR A 53 0.26 14.42 -9.23
N LEU A 54 -0.23 13.68 -8.23
CA LEU A 54 0.64 13.03 -7.23
C LEU A 54 1.62 12.03 -7.87
N LEU A 55 1.15 11.24 -8.83
CA LEU A 55 2.01 10.30 -9.55
C LEU A 55 3.13 11.02 -10.31
N ARG A 56 2.85 12.15 -10.94
CA ARG A 56 3.83 12.94 -11.68
C ARG A 56 4.78 13.70 -10.76
N GLU A 57 4.25 14.41 -9.78
CA GLU A 57 5.00 15.41 -9.00
C GLU A 57 5.65 14.84 -7.74
N VAL A 58 5.05 13.84 -7.13
CA VAL A 58 5.58 13.19 -5.91
C VAL A 58 6.32 11.90 -6.25
N VAL A 59 5.76 11.06 -7.11
CA VAL A 59 6.37 9.74 -7.42
C VAL A 59 7.44 9.82 -8.49
N GLY A 60 7.28 10.71 -9.49
CA GLY A 60 8.15 10.80 -10.65
C GLY A 60 7.74 9.88 -11.81
N ARG A 61 6.43 9.62 -11.95
CA ARG A 61 5.91 8.79 -13.06
C ARG A 61 5.61 9.62 -14.33
N PRO A 62 5.67 8.97 -15.51
CA PRO A 62 5.97 7.54 -15.75
C PRO A 62 7.43 7.19 -15.46
N SER A 63 7.67 6.05 -14.78
CA SER A 63 9.02 5.55 -14.56
C SER A 63 9.67 5.11 -15.89
N ILE A 64 10.99 5.24 -15.96
CA ILE A 64 11.77 4.99 -17.17
C ILE A 64 11.75 3.51 -17.55
N LEU A 65 11.61 3.23 -18.85
CA LEU A 65 11.94 1.94 -19.44
C LEU A 65 13.37 2.03 -20.02
N TYR A 66 14.33 1.47 -19.28
CA TYR A 66 15.75 1.54 -19.59
C TYR A 66 16.22 0.29 -20.34
N GLU A 67 16.89 0.48 -21.48
CA GLU A 67 17.55 -0.61 -22.18
C GLU A 67 18.95 -0.86 -21.61
N ALA A 68 19.14 -2.04 -21.01
CA ALA A 68 20.42 -2.46 -20.43
C ALA A 68 21.34 -3.02 -21.54
N LYS A 69 21.88 -2.15 -22.38
CA LYS A 69 22.62 -2.50 -23.61
C LYS A 69 23.75 -3.51 -23.39
N ARG A 70 24.55 -3.31 -22.34
CA ARG A 70 25.67 -4.18 -22.01
C ARG A 70 25.19 -5.58 -21.61
N LEU A 71 24.19 -5.67 -20.72
CA LEU A 71 23.58 -6.93 -20.33
C LEU A 71 22.89 -7.63 -21.52
N SER A 72 22.25 -6.84 -22.38
CA SER A 72 21.63 -7.35 -23.60
C SER A 72 22.65 -8.02 -24.52
N ALA A 73 23.81 -7.40 -24.70
CA ALA A 73 24.88 -7.98 -25.52
C ALA A 73 25.48 -9.25 -24.92
N GLU A 74 25.68 -9.28 -23.60
CA GLU A 74 26.19 -10.46 -22.89
C GLU A 74 25.23 -11.67 -22.98
N LEU A 75 23.90 -11.41 -22.92
CA LEU A 75 22.88 -12.45 -22.94
C LEU A 75 22.36 -12.79 -24.33
N GLY A 76 22.72 -12.04 -25.35
CA GLY A 76 22.18 -12.22 -26.72
C GLY A 76 20.69 -11.93 -26.86
N LEU A 77 20.11 -11.11 -25.96
CA LEU A 77 18.70 -10.70 -25.99
C LEU A 77 18.56 -9.23 -25.67
N ARG A 78 17.40 -8.65 -26.00
CA ARG A 78 17.05 -7.29 -25.63
C ARG A 78 16.49 -7.25 -24.21
N VAL A 79 17.26 -6.72 -23.25
CA VAL A 79 16.86 -6.58 -21.84
C VAL A 79 16.38 -5.16 -21.58
N LEU A 80 15.11 -5.05 -21.16
CA LEU A 80 14.47 -3.78 -20.79
C LEU A 80 14.14 -3.80 -19.30
N LEU A 81 14.56 -2.78 -18.57
CA LEU A 81 14.30 -2.61 -17.14
C LEU A 81 13.25 -1.52 -16.92
N LYS A 82 12.10 -1.89 -16.37
CA LYS A 82 11.11 -0.91 -15.89
C LYS A 82 11.57 -0.41 -14.51
N ARG A 83 12.04 0.82 -14.46
CA ARG A 83 12.79 1.38 -13.33
C ARG A 83 11.88 1.91 -12.21
N GLU A 84 11.11 1.00 -11.57
CA GLU A 84 10.28 1.36 -10.42
C GLU A 84 11.09 1.65 -9.14
N ASP A 85 12.36 1.30 -9.12
CA ASP A 85 13.35 1.70 -8.12
C ASP A 85 13.66 3.20 -8.12
N LEU A 86 13.39 3.92 -9.21
CA LEU A 86 13.53 5.36 -9.31
C LEU A 86 12.31 6.15 -8.84
N ASN A 87 11.22 5.49 -8.51
CA ASN A 87 10.10 6.14 -7.86
C ASN A 87 10.52 6.72 -6.50
N HIS A 88 9.89 7.81 -6.10
CA HIS A 88 10.07 8.32 -4.73
C HIS A 88 9.85 7.20 -3.71
N THR A 89 10.65 7.11 -2.66
CA THR A 89 10.80 6.02 -1.69
C THR A 89 11.58 4.80 -2.16
N GLY A 90 11.92 4.69 -3.44
CA GLY A 90 12.78 3.64 -3.99
C GLY A 90 12.05 2.34 -4.38
N ALA A 91 10.71 2.34 -4.44
CA ALA A 91 9.92 1.17 -4.84
C ALA A 91 8.53 1.56 -5.35
N HIS A 92 7.79 0.56 -5.87
CA HIS A 92 6.45 0.75 -6.44
C HIS A 92 5.35 1.04 -5.41
N LYS A 93 5.56 0.78 -4.12
CA LYS A 93 4.54 0.89 -3.07
C LYS A 93 3.93 2.29 -2.93
N ILE A 94 4.70 3.33 -3.20
CA ILE A 94 4.24 4.72 -3.13
C ILE A 94 3.05 4.98 -4.07
N ASN A 95 2.97 4.28 -5.21
CA ASN A 95 1.86 4.43 -6.15
C ASN A 95 0.52 4.13 -5.46
N ASN A 96 0.42 2.97 -4.83
CA ASN A 96 -0.84 2.57 -4.20
C ASN A 96 -1.14 3.38 -2.93
N THR A 97 -0.13 3.70 -2.10
CA THR A 97 -0.34 4.42 -0.85
C THR A 97 -0.87 5.84 -1.08
N LEU A 98 -0.45 6.53 -2.14
CA LEU A 98 -1.00 7.84 -2.49
C LEU A 98 -2.47 7.74 -2.96
N GLY A 99 -2.83 6.73 -3.74
CA GLY A 99 -4.22 6.48 -4.11
C GLY A 99 -5.10 6.17 -2.90
N GLN A 100 -4.61 5.32 -2.00
CA GLN A 100 -5.29 5.02 -0.74
C GLN A 100 -5.39 6.24 0.18
N ALA A 101 -4.37 7.10 0.23
CA ALA A 101 -4.39 8.33 1.02
C ALA A 101 -5.48 9.31 0.53
N LEU A 102 -5.65 9.45 -0.78
CA LEU A 102 -6.74 10.25 -1.36
C LEU A 102 -8.13 9.68 -0.99
N ILE A 103 -8.29 8.36 -0.97
CA ILE A 103 -9.53 7.73 -0.53
C ILE A 103 -9.74 7.92 0.97
N CYS A 104 -8.71 7.71 1.78
CA CYS A 104 -8.72 7.95 3.22
C CYS A 104 -9.17 9.38 3.55
N GLN A 105 -8.63 10.37 2.83
CA GLN A 105 -9.01 11.79 2.97
C GLN A 105 -10.50 12.01 2.66
N ARG A 106 -11.01 11.40 1.57
CA ARG A 106 -12.44 11.49 1.20
C ARG A 106 -13.37 10.81 2.19
N MET A 107 -12.91 9.75 2.84
CA MET A 107 -13.63 9.08 3.92
C MET A 107 -13.59 9.87 5.26
N GLY A 108 -12.88 11.00 5.31
CA GLY A 108 -12.73 11.80 6.53
C GLY A 108 -11.88 11.13 7.63
N LYS A 109 -11.19 10.02 7.32
CA LYS A 109 -10.32 9.35 8.28
C LYS A 109 -9.01 10.14 8.44
N ARG A 110 -8.49 10.17 9.66
CA ARG A 110 -7.25 10.90 10.00
C ARG A 110 -6.17 10.02 10.59
N ARG A 111 -6.52 8.82 11.00
CA ARG A 111 -5.63 7.82 11.55
C ARG A 111 -5.44 6.71 10.53
N VAL A 112 -4.20 6.43 10.19
CA VAL A 112 -3.80 5.39 9.24
C VAL A 112 -2.94 4.37 9.95
N ILE A 113 -3.26 3.09 9.75
CA ILE A 113 -2.42 1.99 10.17
C ILE A 113 -1.95 1.20 8.95
N ALA A 114 -0.79 0.58 9.07
CA ALA A 114 -0.26 -0.35 8.07
C ALA A 114 0.57 -1.44 8.72
N GLU A 115 0.70 -2.57 8.06
CA GLU A 115 1.71 -3.59 8.34
C GLU A 115 2.89 -3.44 7.38
N THR A 116 4.05 -3.93 7.77
CA THR A 116 5.19 -4.03 6.87
C THR A 116 6.16 -5.14 7.30
N GLY A 117 6.75 -5.83 6.34
CA GLY A 117 7.84 -6.80 6.55
C GLY A 117 9.18 -6.19 6.12
N ALA A 118 9.45 -6.13 4.81
CA ALA A 118 10.68 -5.52 4.29
C ALA A 118 10.78 -3.99 4.53
N GLY A 119 9.75 -3.34 5.03
CA GLY A 119 9.73 -1.93 5.36
C GLY A 119 9.30 -1.00 4.23
N GLN A 120 9.29 -1.43 2.98
CA GLN A 120 8.98 -0.56 1.84
C GLN A 120 7.55 -0.03 1.85
N HIS A 121 6.59 -0.88 2.21
CA HIS A 121 5.20 -0.44 2.35
C HIS A 121 5.05 0.54 3.51
N GLY A 122 5.69 0.28 4.65
CA GLY A 122 5.70 1.19 5.79
C GLY A 122 6.28 2.56 5.45
N VAL A 123 7.41 2.62 4.74
CA VAL A 123 8.01 3.89 4.28
C VAL A 123 7.06 4.63 3.33
N ALA A 124 6.46 3.93 2.38
CA ALA A 124 5.50 4.55 1.45
C ALA A 124 4.25 5.07 2.17
N THR A 125 3.73 4.32 3.16
CA THR A 125 2.60 4.74 4.00
C THR A 125 2.97 5.96 4.84
N ALA A 126 4.13 5.94 5.50
CA ALA A 126 4.61 7.08 6.29
C ALA A 126 4.79 8.33 5.42
N THR A 127 5.32 8.18 4.20
CA THR A 127 5.46 9.28 3.23
C THR A 127 4.10 9.86 2.85
N ALA A 128 3.13 9.01 2.51
CA ALA A 128 1.78 9.45 2.19
C ALA A 128 1.12 10.14 3.39
N CYS A 129 1.25 9.58 4.59
CA CYS A 129 0.70 10.17 5.81
C CYS A 129 1.32 11.54 6.13
N ALA A 130 2.64 11.69 5.99
CA ALA A 130 3.31 12.97 6.17
C ALA A 130 2.81 14.02 5.18
N LEU A 131 2.62 13.64 3.90
CA LEU A 131 2.10 14.54 2.86
C LEU A 131 0.66 15.00 3.15
N PHE A 132 -0.20 14.11 3.65
CA PHE A 132 -1.62 14.40 3.89
C PHE A 132 -1.93 14.86 5.33
N GLY A 133 -0.95 14.89 6.21
CA GLY A 133 -1.13 15.27 7.62
C GLY A 133 -1.93 14.23 8.42
N PHE A 134 -1.76 12.94 8.12
CA PHE A 134 -2.41 11.86 8.86
C PHE A 134 -1.52 11.34 10.00
N THR A 135 -2.17 10.89 11.08
CA THR A 135 -1.48 10.09 12.10
C THR A 135 -1.16 8.73 11.52
N CYS A 136 0.11 8.32 11.57
CA CYS A 136 0.61 7.10 10.97
C CYS A 136 1.13 6.12 12.04
N ILE A 137 0.61 4.90 12.04
CA ILE A 137 1.08 3.81 12.89
C ILE A 137 1.44 2.63 12.00
N VAL A 138 2.66 2.11 12.12
CA VAL A 138 3.14 0.98 11.32
C VAL A 138 3.51 -0.17 12.25
N TYR A 139 2.86 -1.31 12.04
CA TYR A 139 3.16 -2.57 12.72
C TYR A 139 4.26 -3.30 11.96
N MET A 140 5.31 -3.69 12.66
CA MET A 140 6.44 -4.40 12.07
C MET A 140 6.98 -5.44 13.02
N GLY A 141 7.24 -6.65 12.53
CA GLY A 141 7.83 -7.70 13.33
C GLY A 141 9.22 -7.30 13.85
N ALA A 142 9.51 -7.59 15.13
CA ALA A 142 10.77 -7.20 15.76
C ALA A 142 12.00 -7.76 15.03
N GLU A 143 11.89 -8.95 14.43
CA GLU A 143 12.96 -9.54 13.63
C GLU A 143 13.14 -8.79 12.29
N ASP A 144 12.04 -8.41 11.65
CA ASP A 144 12.07 -7.60 10.42
C ASP A 144 12.61 -6.19 10.70
N MET A 145 12.27 -5.58 11.84
CA MET A 145 12.86 -4.29 12.27
C MET A 145 14.37 -4.35 12.38
N ARG A 146 14.91 -5.44 12.93
CA ARG A 146 16.35 -5.64 13.05
C ARG A 146 17.03 -5.74 11.69
N ARG A 147 16.42 -6.49 10.76
CA ARG A 147 16.92 -6.69 9.39
C ARG A 147 16.84 -5.43 8.55
N GLN A 148 15.83 -4.62 8.77
CA GLN A 148 15.46 -3.46 7.95
C GLN A 148 15.56 -2.14 8.73
N ALA A 149 16.57 -2.01 9.59
CA ALA A 149 16.74 -0.85 10.47
C ALA A 149 16.71 0.49 9.72
N LEU A 150 17.27 0.56 8.52
CA LEU A 150 17.25 1.77 7.69
C LEU A 150 15.82 2.21 7.33
N ASN A 151 14.93 1.26 7.01
CA ASN A 151 13.54 1.59 6.70
C ASN A 151 12.78 2.00 7.97
N VAL A 152 13.11 1.43 9.12
CA VAL A 152 12.55 1.85 10.42
C VAL A 152 12.90 3.32 10.69
N GLU A 153 14.16 3.73 10.51
CA GLU A 153 14.58 5.12 10.69
C GLU A 153 13.91 6.07 9.67
N ARG A 154 13.76 5.66 8.42
CA ARG A 154 13.02 6.44 7.42
C ARG A 154 11.57 6.70 7.84
N MET A 155 10.88 5.68 8.34
CA MET A 155 9.50 5.82 8.83
C MET A 155 9.42 6.77 10.03
N ARG A 156 10.37 6.68 10.97
CA ARG A 156 10.43 7.59 12.13
C ARG A 156 10.67 9.04 11.72
N LEU A 157 11.60 9.28 10.80
CA LEU A 157 11.87 10.61 10.26
C LEU A 157 10.65 11.24 9.57
N LEU A 158 9.79 10.40 8.98
CA LEU A 158 8.51 10.81 8.37
C LEU A 158 7.38 10.99 9.41
N GLY A 159 7.66 10.82 10.70
CA GLY A 159 6.70 11.03 11.78
C GLY A 159 5.80 9.83 12.09
N ALA A 160 6.09 8.66 11.55
CA ALA A 160 5.32 7.45 11.85
C ALA A 160 5.70 6.85 13.22
N THR A 161 4.71 6.37 13.94
CA THR A 161 4.90 5.53 15.13
C THR A 161 5.08 4.09 14.68
N ILE A 162 6.21 3.47 15.03
CA ILE A 162 6.49 2.07 14.70
C ILE A 162 6.20 1.21 15.94
N VAL A 163 5.29 0.26 15.78
CA VAL A 163 4.94 -0.70 16.83
C VAL A 163 5.65 -2.03 16.58
N PRO A 164 6.63 -2.39 17.43
CA PRO A 164 7.32 -3.67 17.31
C PRO A 164 6.40 -4.81 17.72
N VAL A 165 6.26 -5.82 16.86
CA VAL A 165 5.51 -7.02 17.14
C VAL A 165 6.47 -8.14 17.57
N THR A 166 6.32 -8.59 18.82
CA THR A 166 7.20 -9.57 19.45
C THR A 166 6.58 -10.96 19.57
N SER A 167 5.32 -11.13 19.20
CA SER A 167 4.61 -12.41 19.19
C SER A 167 4.97 -13.26 17.95
N GLY A 168 4.74 -14.54 18.02
CA GLY A 168 4.92 -15.49 16.93
C GLY A 168 6.33 -15.53 16.36
N THR A 169 6.44 -15.51 15.04
CA THR A 169 7.74 -15.47 14.33
C THR A 169 8.37 -14.08 14.30
N ARG A 170 7.67 -13.06 14.79
CA ARG A 170 8.09 -11.65 14.82
C ARG A 170 8.37 -11.09 13.44
N THR A 171 7.55 -11.49 12.45
CA THR A 171 7.65 -11.11 11.03
C THR A 171 6.32 -10.57 10.50
N LEU A 172 6.24 -10.34 9.19
CA LEU A 172 5.08 -9.73 8.50
C LEU A 172 3.72 -10.33 8.90
N LYS A 173 3.62 -11.67 9.02
CA LYS A 173 2.36 -12.33 9.40
C LYS A 173 1.85 -11.85 10.76
N ASP A 174 2.75 -11.75 11.73
CA ASP A 174 2.38 -11.32 13.09
C ASP A 174 2.07 -9.82 13.12
N ALA A 175 2.80 -9.01 12.33
CA ALA A 175 2.53 -7.59 12.14
C ALA A 175 1.12 -7.37 11.54
N MET A 176 0.73 -8.16 10.55
CA MET A 176 -0.61 -8.12 9.97
C MET A 176 -1.70 -8.45 11.00
N ASN A 177 -1.48 -9.48 11.83
CA ASN A 177 -2.42 -9.86 12.87
C ASN A 177 -2.62 -8.72 13.89
N GLU A 178 -1.55 -8.03 14.30
CA GLU A 178 -1.65 -6.89 15.22
C GLU A 178 -2.34 -5.68 14.57
N ALA A 179 -2.03 -5.38 13.31
CA ALA A 179 -2.71 -4.33 12.55
C ALA A 179 -4.22 -4.61 12.44
N LEU A 180 -4.61 -5.86 12.19
CA LEU A 180 -6.03 -6.25 12.14
C LEU A 180 -6.71 -6.11 13.50
N ARG A 181 -6.05 -6.46 14.62
CA ARG A 181 -6.60 -6.26 15.97
C ARG A 181 -6.82 -4.79 16.29
N ASP A 182 -5.86 -3.95 15.95
CA ASP A 182 -6.01 -2.49 16.09
C ASP A 182 -7.18 -1.99 15.22
N TRP A 183 -7.25 -2.44 13.96
CA TRP A 183 -8.31 -2.01 13.06
C TRP A 183 -9.71 -2.37 13.58
N VAL A 184 -9.91 -3.61 14.05
CA VAL A 184 -11.16 -4.05 14.68
C VAL A 184 -11.55 -3.14 15.85
N THR A 185 -10.57 -2.78 16.69
CA THR A 185 -10.79 -1.96 17.87
C THR A 185 -11.14 -0.51 17.53
N ASN A 186 -10.51 0.06 16.48
CA ASN A 186 -10.56 1.47 16.15
C ASN A 186 -11.17 1.75 14.77
N VAL A 187 -12.00 0.86 14.25
CA VAL A 187 -12.49 0.85 12.86
C VAL A 187 -13.16 2.15 12.44
N ALA A 188 -13.89 2.82 13.35
CA ALA A 188 -14.64 4.03 13.04
C ALA A 188 -13.72 5.20 12.61
N SER A 189 -12.54 5.34 13.21
CA SER A 189 -11.62 6.46 12.99
C SER A 189 -10.40 6.10 12.14
N THR A 190 -10.18 4.83 11.85
CA THR A 190 -8.93 4.31 11.29
C THR A 190 -9.12 3.80 9.87
N TYR A 191 -8.19 4.17 9.02
CA TYR A 191 -8.01 3.61 7.68
C TYR A 191 -6.86 2.59 7.73
N TYR A 192 -7.12 1.36 7.31
CA TYR A 192 -6.08 0.36 7.16
C TYR A 192 -5.52 0.41 5.74
N MET A 193 -4.30 0.92 5.61
CA MET A 193 -3.59 1.03 4.33
C MET A 193 -2.86 -0.27 4.03
N VAL A 194 -3.57 -1.20 3.36
CA VAL A 194 -3.08 -2.54 3.06
C VAL A 194 -1.98 -2.49 1.99
N GLY A 195 -0.89 -3.20 2.22
CA GLY A 195 0.26 -3.22 1.33
C GLY A 195 0.17 -4.21 0.18
N SER A 196 -0.57 -5.27 0.36
CA SER A 196 -0.77 -6.35 -0.62
C SER A 196 -2.00 -7.15 -0.23
N ALA A 197 -2.76 -7.59 -1.21
CA ALA A 197 -3.87 -8.53 -1.07
C ALA A 197 -3.47 -9.89 -1.62
#